data_8c91cb27effb7bc81d0d71db0eaa5905
#
_entry.id   8c91cb27effb7bc81d0d71db0eaa5905
#
_cell.length_a   1.000
_cell.length_b   1.000
_cell.length_c   1.000
_cell.angle_alpha   90.00
_cell.angle_beta   90.00
_cell.angle_gamma   90.00
#
_symmetry.space_group_name_H-M   'P 1'
#
loop_
_entity.id
_entity.type
_entity.pdbx_description
1 polymer ?
#
loop_
_entity_poly.entity_id
_entity_poly.type
_entity_poly.pdbx_seq_one_letter_code
_entity_poly.pdbx_strand_id
1 'polypeptide(L)'
;MARVAIFRVFVYIFVIIDVLTISADVIPHGWTPDLYQPLWLARFLHIPPVSVLGAQILLAAIIVFSLLAAAGILQRISGWMVAITFGLWMFYTQGYGYVAHDHMALVIAVVVLPTVGVARFRDVGTTSAKAGWALRVVQISVILTYFYSAVMKWIASGNITHWANGAVIVWALMRRGAEWSKLFLEMPGLLIAGQWATLAFEFLSPIVLFFKGRWLYGAVIFFMIFHLMTYLALGIHFLPTVICWAAFLPLEKLIPKRCAASQ
;
A
#
# COMPACT_ATOMS: atom_id res chain seq x y z
N MET A 1 6.17 -6.85 -20.32
CA MET A 1 6.76 -5.52 -20.06
C MET A 1 5.70 -4.43 -19.96
N ALA A 2 4.75 -4.32 -20.90
CA ALA A 2 3.70 -3.29 -20.89
C ALA A 2 2.89 -3.20 -19.57
N ARG A 3 2.58 -4.33 -18.93
CA ARG A 3 1.93 -4.35 -17.61
C ARG A 3 2.69 -3.55 -16.56
N VAL A 4 4.03 -3.72 -16.50
CA VAL A 4 4.87 -2.96 -15.56
C VAL A 4 4.90 -1.49 -15.91
N ALA A 5 4.90 -1.11 -17.20
CA ALA A 5 4.87 0.28 -17.62
C ALA A 5 3.59 0.99 -17.10
N ILE A 6 2.42 0.33 -17.21
CA ILE A 6 1.17 0.88 -16.68
C ILE A 6 1.19 0.91 -15.14
N PHE A 7 1.63 -0.19 -14.51
CA PHE A 7 1.68 -0.27 -13.06
C PHE A 7 2.60 0.82 -12.46
N ARG A 8 3.72 1.14 -13.12
CA ARG A 8 4.58 2.27 -12.74
C ARG A 8 3.85 3.60 -12.70
N VAL A 9 3.06 3.90 -13.73
CA VAL A 9 2.28 5.14 -13.75
C VAL A 9 1.36 5.19 -12.54
N PHE A 10 0.63 4.11 -12.27
CA PHE A 10 -0.26 4.05 -11.11
C PHE A 10 0.48 4.27 -9.79
N VAL A 11 1.60 3.57 -9.58
CA VAL A 11 2.37 3.67 -8.34
C VAL A 11 2.97 5.06 -8.18
N TYR A 12 3.65 5.60 -9.21
CA TYR A 12 4.34 6.89 -9.06
C TYR A 12 3.40 8.09 -8.98
N ILE A 13 2.27 8.06 -9.69
CA ILE A 13 1.22 9.08 -9.51
C ILE A 13 0.59 8.95 -8.12
N PHE A 14 0.37 7.71 -7.66
CA PHE A 14 -0.18 7.50 -6.32
C PHE A 14 0.78 7.96 -5.21
N VAL A 15 2.09 7.82 -5.37
CA VAL A 15 3.09 8.36 -4.42
C VAL A 15 2.90 9.87 -4.23
N ILE A 16 2.62 10.62 -5.31
CA ILE A 16 2.35 12.07 -5.21
C ILE A 16 1.06 12.32 -4.40
N ILE A 17 0.00 11.57 -4.71
CA ILE A 17 -1.27 11.67 -3.98
C ILE A 17 -1.05 11.34 -2.49
N ASP A 18 -0.29 10.29 -2.21
CA ASP A 18 -0.01 9.82 -0.86
C ASP A 18 0.67 10.88 0.00
N VAL A 19 1.77 11.45 -0.48
CA VAL A 19 2.53 12.46 0.30
C VAL A 19 1.78 13.79 0.45
N LEU A 20 0.80 14.07 -0.41
CA LEU A 20 0.02 15.30 -0.36
C LEU A 20 -1.28 15.16 0.44
N THR A 21 -1.84 13.94 0.59
CA THR A 21 -3.21 13.79 1.10
C THR A 21 -3.43 12.63 2.08
N ILE A 22 -2.52 11.65 2.12
CA ILE A 22 -2.75 10.39 2.85
C ILE A 22 -1.76 10.20 3.97
N SER A 23 -0.45 10.20 3.65
CA SER A 23 0.59 10.08 4.67
C SER A 23 0.66 11.34 5.55
N ALA A 24 1.17 11.18 6.78
CA ALA A 24 1.36 12.34 7.65
C ALA A 24 2.31 13.35 7.01
N ASP A 25 1.98 14.64 7.11
CA ASP A 25 2.84 15.71 6.64
C ASP A 25 4.14 15.76 7.45
N VAL A 26 5.27 15.65 6.75
CA VAL A 26 6.61 15.67 7.36
C VAL A 26 7.09 17.08 7.66
N ILE A 27 6.57 18.10 6.98
CA ILE A 27 7.05 19.49 7.14
C ILE A 27 6.91 19.98 8.59
N PRO A 28 5.76 19.81 9.28
CA PRO A 28 5.60 20.20 10.68
C PRO A 28 6.54 19.47 11.65
N HIS A 29 6.97 18.26 11.32
CA HIS A 29 7.91 17.49 12.15
C HIS A 29 9.27 18.19 12.29
N GLY A 30 9.63 19.04 11.33
CA GLY A 30 10.87 19.85 11.39
C GLY A 30 10.89 20.89 12.52
N TRP A 31 9.75 21.21 13.13
CA TRP A 31 9.66 22.10 14.29
C TRP A 31 9.77 21.36 15.63
N THR A 32 9.65 20.03 15.62
CA THR A 32 9.65 19.19 16.82
C THR A 32 10.67 18.05 16.73
N PRO A 33 11.96 18.34 16.44
CA PRO A 33 12.96 17.30 16.22
C PRO A 33 13.14 16.38 17.44
N ASP A 34 12.90 16.89 18.66
CA ASP A 34 13.04 16.14 19.92
C ASP A 34 11.99 15.02 20.07
N LEU A 35 10.89 15.07 19.31
CA LEU A 35 9.87 14.03 19.30
C LEU A 35 10.19 12.90 18.34
N TYR A 36 11.28 12.99 17.57
CA TYR A 36 11.65 11.97 16.59
C TYR A 36 12.11 10.68 17.27
N GLN A 37 11.36 9.62 17.03
CA GLN A 37 11.63 8.26 17.49
C GLN A 37 11.83 7.34 16.29
N PRO A 38 13.04 7.25 15.72
CA PRO A 38 13.29 6.52 14.49
C PRO A 38 12.95 5.04 14.63
N LEU A 39 12.28 4.50 13.60
CA LEU A 39 12.11 3.06 13.45
C LEU A 39 13.47 2.35 13.45
N TRP A 40 13.48 1.05 13.76
CA TRP A 40 14.72 0.28 13.86
C TRP A 40 15.66 0.48 12.66
N LEU A 41 15.14 0.40 11.43
CA LEU A 41 15.95 0.58 10.21
C LEU A 41 16.48 2.03 10.07
N ALA A 42 15.66 3.03 10.37
CA ALA A 42 16.09 4.43 10.35
C ALA A 42 17.17 4.69 11.40
N ARG A 43 17.08 4.07 12.58
CA ARG A 43 18.10 4.12 13.63
C ARG A 43 19.40 3.45 13.18
N PHE A 44 19.30 2.27 12.57
CA PHE A 44 20.46 1.55 12.03
C PHE A 44 21.18 2.36 10.94
N LEU A 45 20.43 3.05 10.08
CA LEU A 45 20.96 3.92 9.03
C LEU A 45 21.39 5.31 9.55
N HIS A 46 21.27 5.59 10.86
CA HIS A 46 21.60 6.87 11.49
C HIS A 46 20.89 8.06 10.84
N ILE A 47 19.62 7.89 10.45
CA ILE A 47 18.83 8.96 9.83
C ILE A 47 18.48 10.01 10.91
N PRO A 48 18.99 11.25 10.80
CA PRO A 48 18.71 12.29 11.79
C PRO A 48 17.28 12.82 11.66
N PRO A 49 16.75 13.53 12.65
CA PRO A 49 15.49 14.26 12.51
C PRO A 49 15.56 15.25 11.35
N VAL A 50 14.43 15.44 10.66
CA VAL A 50 14.35 16.33 9.51
C VAL A 50 14.20 17.79 9.95
N SER A 51 14.78 18.72 9.21
CA SER A 51 14.47 20.15 9.32
C SER A 51 13.29 20.52 8.42
N VAL A 52 12.63 21.64 8.69
CA VAL A 52 11.53 22.16 7.85
C VAL A 52 11.97 22.31 6.40
N LEU A 53 13.12 22.94 6.15
CA LEU A 53 13.66 23.10 4.79
C LEU A 53 13.98 21.74 4.16
N GLY A 54 14.55 20.80 4.92
CA GLY A 54 14.85 19.45 4.47
C GLY A 54 13.59 18.70 4.06
N ALA A 55 12.49 18.82 4.83
CA ALA A 55 11.19 18.24 4.51
C ALA A 55 10.58 18.84 3.24
N GLN A 56 10.66 20.14 3.04
CA GLN A 56 10.20 20.83 1.83
C GLN A 56 10.97 20.39 0.58
N ILE A 57 12.29 20.32 0.66
CA ILE A 57 13.15 19.81 -0.41
C ILE A 57 12.81 18.36 -0.73
N LEU A 58 12.62 17.54 0.30
CA LEU A 58 12.27 16.13 0.15
C LEU A 58 10.91 15.97 -0.56
N LEU A 59 9.90 16.73 -0.16
CA LEU A 59 8.58 16.74 -0.81
C LEU A 59 8.68 17.13 -2.29
N ALA A 60 9.40 18.22 -2.59
CA ALA A 60 9.61 18.67 -3.95
C ALA A 60 10.33 17.60 -4.80
N ALA A 61 11.36 16.95 -4.23
CA ALA A 61 12.09 15.88 -4.88
C ALA A 61 11.19 14.66 -5.18
N ILE A 62 10.34 14.25 -4.23
CA ILE A 62 9.38 13.16 -4.44
C ILE A 62 8.46 13.48 -5.61
N ILE A 63 7.87 14.67 -5.66
CA ILE A 63 6.95 15.08 -6.72
C ILE A 63 7.67 15.07 -8.08
N VAL A 64 8.83 15.72 -8.19
CA VAL A 64 9.57 15.83 -9.45
C VAL A 64 9.99 14.44 -9.96
N PHE A 65 10.62 13.63 -9.11
CA PHE A 65 11.07 12.30 -9.54
C PHE A 65 9.91 11.35 -9.84
N SER A 66 8.79 11.45 -9.12
CA SER A 66 7.60 10.65 -9.41
C SER A 66 6.98 11.02 -10.75
N LEU A 67 6.92 12.30 -11.11
CA LEU A 67 6.46 12.76 -12.42
C LEU A 67 7.39 12.27 -13.55
N LEU A 68 8.69 12.39 -13.38
CA LEU A 68 9.69 11.90 -14.35
C LEU A 68 9.57 10.38 -14.52
N ALA A 69 9.45 9.64 -13.43
CA ALA A 69 9.32 8.19 -13.43
C ALA A 69 8.00 7.72 -14.08
N ALA A 70 6.88 8.40 -13.78
CA ALA A 70 5.58 8.15 -14.40
C ALA A 70 5.58 8.46 -15.91
N ALA A 71 6.21 9.56 -16.31
CA ALA A 71 6.39 9.94 -17.72
C ALA A 71 7.36 9.02 -18.48
N GLY A 72 8.06 8.12 -17.77
CA GLY A 72 9.03 7.21 -18.41
C GLY A 72 10.37 7.85 -18.76
N ILE A 73 10.69 9.02 -18.17
CA ILE A 73 11.94 9.74 -18.38
C ILE A 73 13.00 9.18 -17.43
N LEU A 74 14.15 8.73 -17.98
CA LEU A 74 15.24 8.12 -17.21
C LEU A 74 14.76 7.06 -16.21
N GLN A 75 13.83 6.20 -16.63
CA GLN A 75 12.99 5.30 -15.81
C GLN A 75 13.74 4.62 -14.66
N ARG A 76 14.98 4.22 -14.85
CA ARG A 76 15.76 3.55 -13.81
C ARG A 76 16.25 4.55 -12.76
N ILE A 77 16.76 5.69 -13.18
CA ILE A 77 17.32 6.72 -12.28
C ILE A 77 16.19 7.39 -11.53
N SER A 78 15.16 7.90 -12.25
CA SER A 78 14.01 8.54 -11.61
C SER A 78 13.28 7.60 -10.66
N GLY A 79 13.14 6.32 -11.01
CA GLY A 79 12.54 5.32 -10.14
C GLY A 79 13.35 5.08 -8.85
N TRP A 80 14.67 5.00 -8.92
CA TRP A 80 15.51 4.89 -7.72
C TRP A 80 15.47 6.15 -6.87
N MET A 81 15.42 7.32 -7.50
CA MET A 81 15.27 8.59 -6.75
C MET A 81 13.92 8.64 -6.01
N VAL A 82 12.81 8.17 -6.63
CA VAL A 82 11.55 8.02 -5.91
C VAL A 82 11.69 7.04 -4.74
N ALA A 83 12.34 5.88 -4.94
CA ALA A 83 12.53 4.89 -3.88
C ALA A 83 13.28 5.47 -2.68
N ILE A 84 14.33 6.24 -2.91
CA ILE A 84 15.13 6.87 -1.85
C ILE A 84 14.33 7.98 -1.17
N THR A 85 13.77 8.90 -1.93
CA THR A 85 13.09 10.07 -1.37
C THR A 85 11.78 9.70 -0.67
N PHE A 86 10.97 8.82 -1.26
CA PHE A 86 9.76 8.31 -0.63
C PHE A 86 10.07 7.42 0.58
N GLY A 87 11.13 6.59 0.51
CA GLY A 87 11.59 5.81 1.65
C GLY A 87 12.00 6.70 2.84
N LEU A 88 12.73 7.79 2.60
CA LEU A 88 13.06 8.79 3.63
C LEU A 88 11.79 9.47 4.19
N TRP A 89 10.84 9.84 3.32
CA TRP A 89 9.55 10.39 3.76
C TRP A 89 8.84 9.42 4.70
N MET A 90 8.77 8.13 4.34
CA MET A 90 8.15 7.10 5.17
C MET A 90 8.87 6.91 6.52
N PHE A 91 10.20 7.03 6.58
CA PHE A 91 10.90 7.00 7.85
C PHE A 91 10.50 8.17 8.76
N TYR A 92 10.32 9.35 8.19
CA TYR A 92 9.89 10.51 8.96
C TYR A 92 8.42 10.43 9.38
N THR A 93 7.50 10.10 8.48
CA THR A 93 6.08 9.98 8.84
C THR A 93 5.85 8.98 9.98
N GLN A 94 6.61 7.88 9.99
CA GLN A 94 6.47 6.81 10.97
C GLN A 94 7.37 6.98 12.21
N GLY A 95 8.24 7.97 12.21
CA GLY A 95 9.16 8.26 13.30
C GLY A 95 8.59 9.19 14.38
N TYR A 96 7.30 9.58 14.29
CA TYR A 96 6.63 10.48 15.23
C TYR A 96 5.39 9.85 15.89
N GLY A 97 5.48 8.56 16.21
CA GLY A 97 4.50 7.88 17.06
C GLY A 97 3.40 7.10 16.35
N TYR A 98 3.29 7.17 15.03
CA TYR A 98 2.32 6.38 14.27
C TYR A 98 2.98 5.56 13.16
N VAL A 99 2.81 4.24 13.22
CA VAL A 99 3.34 3.32 12.20
C VAL A 99 2.20 2.87 11.27
N ALA A 100 2.24 3.35 10.04
CA ALA A 100 1.27 3.05 8.99
C ALA A 100 1.67 1.77 8.23
N HIS A 101 1.21 0.61 8.69
CA HIS A 101 1.53 -0.70 8.10
C HIS A 101 0.96 -0.90 6.69
N ASP A 102 -0.07 -0.17 6.33
CA ASP A 102 -0.73 -0.20 5.00
C ASP A 102 0.16 0.34 3.87
N HIS A 103 1.21 1.11 4.19
CA HIS A 103 2.19 1.60 3.21
C HIS A 103 3.23 0.55 2.80
N MET A 104 3.34 -0.58 3.50
CA MET A 104 4.39 -1.58 3.25
C MET A 104 4.43 -2.04 1.79
N ALA A 105 3.28 -2.39 1.22
CA ALA A 105 3.22 -2.85 -0.17
C ALA A 105 3.60 -1.76 -1.17
N LEU A 106 3.23 -0.50 -0.91
CA LEU A 106 3.59 0.65 -1.75
C LEU A 106 5.09 0.93 -1.70
N VAL A 107 5.70 0.95 -0.51
CA VAL A 107 7.16 1.12 -0.35
C VAL A 107 7.93 0.03 -1.11
N ILE A 108 7.50 -1.22 -0.98
CA ILE A 108 8.12 -2.34 -1.71
C ILE A 108 7.92 -2.18 -3.23
N ALA A 109 6.73 -1.76 -3.69
CA ALA A 109 6.48 -1.50 -5.11
C ALA A 109 7.45 -0.44 -5.66
N VAL A 110 7.62 0.68 -4.95
CA VAL A 110 8.52 1.76 -5.33
C VAL A 110 9.98 1.29 -5.42
N VAL A 111 10.41 0.42 -4.50
CA VAL A 111 11.78 -0.13 -4.47
C VAL A 111 12.03 -1.16 -5.58
N VAL A 112 11.06 -2.03 -5.88
CA VAL A 112 11.30 -3.12 -6.85
C VAL A 112 11.10 -2.69 -8.31
N LEU A 113 10.25 -1.70 -8.57
CA LEU A 113 9.97 -1.24 -9.93
C LEU A 113 11.20 -0.75 -10.72
N PRO A 114 12.15 0.01 -10.15
CA PRO A 114 13.36 0.43 -10.86
C PRO A 114 14.25 -0.73 -11.30
N THR A 115 14.19 -1.88 -10.62
CA THR A 115 15.00 -3.06 -10.94
C THR A 115 14.65 -3.69 -12.29
N VAL A 116 13.43 -3.46 -12.79
CA VAL A 116 12.97 -4.00 -14.09
C VAL A 116 13.70 -3.38 -15.28
N GLY A 117 14.19 -2.14 -15.11
CA GLY A 117 14.80 -1.39 -16.22
C GLY A 117 13.74 -0.70 -17.09
N VAL A 118 14.00 -0.52 -18.38
CA VAL A 118 13.08 0.19 -19.29
C VAL A 118 11.88 -0.70 -19.64
N ALA A 119 10.67 -0.17 -19.46
CA ALA A 119 9.42 -0.79 -19.87
C ALA A 119 8.51 0.28 -20.49
N ARG A 120 7.92 -0.04 -21.66
CA ARG A 120 7.10 0.89 -22.44
C ARG A 120 5.70 0.32 -22.67
N PHE A 121 4.72 1.18 -22.88
CA PHE A 121 3.35 0.76 -23.19
C PHE A 121 3.27 -0.14 -24.45
N ARG A 122 4.11 0.13 -25.45
CA ARG A 122 4.19 -0.66 -26.69
C ARG A 122 4.80 -2.06 -26.52
N ASP A 123 5.42 -2.38 -25.38
CA ASP A 123 6.04 -3.68 -25.13
C ASP A 123 4.99 -4.76 -24.80
N VAL A 124 3.81 -4.71 -25.46
CA VAL A 124 2.76 -5.71 -25.35
C VAL A 124 3.26 -7.04 -25.93
N GLY A 125 3.04 -8.14 -25.20
CA GLY A 125 3.58 -9.46 -25.59
C GLY A 125 5.03 -9.71 -25.22
N THR A 126 5.81 -8.68 -24.92
CA THR A 126 7.20 -8.85 -24.47
C THR A 126 7.25 -9.41 -23.05
N THR A 127 7.86 -10.59 -22.89
CA THR A 127 8.06 -11.23 -21.58
C THR A 127 9.39 -10.80 -20.95
N SER A 128 9.43 -10.74 -19.62
CA SER A 128 10.66 -10.46 -18.87
C SER A 128 10.57 -11.08 -17.48
N ALA A 129 11.58 -11.88 -17.13
CA ALA A 129 11.68 -12.47 -15.79
C ALA A 129 11.73 -11.40 -14.71
N LYS A 130 12.47 -10.29 -14.94
CA LYS A 130 12.56 -9.16 -14.00
C LYS A 130 11.18 -8.51 -13.76
N ALA A 131 10.39 -8.32 -14.83
CA ALA A 131 9.04 -7.77 -14.73
C ALA A 131 8.10 -8.70 -13.95
N GLY A 132 8.17 -10.02 -14.24
CA GLY A 132 7.39 -11.02 -13.53
C GLY A 132 7.77 -11.07 -12.04
N TRP A 133 9.05 -11.06 -11.73
CA TRP A 133 9.56 -11.03 -10.36
C TRP A 133 9.09 -9.78 -9.60
N ALA A 134 9.25 -8.59 -10.17
CA ALA A 134 8.85 -7.35 -9.51
C ALA A 134 7.35 -7.33 -9.19
N LEU A 135 6.49 -7.72 -10.15
CA LEU A 135 5.05 -7.82 -9.90
C LEU A 135 4.74 -8.88 -8.82
N ARG A 136 5.44 -10.01 -8.82
CA ARG A 136 5.24 -11.07 -7.82
C ARG A 136 5.63 -10.63 -6.42
N VAL A 137 6.71 -9.89 -6.27
CA VAL A 137 7.12 -9.32 -4.98
C VAL A 137 6.04 -8.38 -4.44
N VAL A 138 5.49 -7.49 -5.29
CA VAL A 138 4.39 -6.62 -4.88
C VAL A 138 3.15 -7.42 -4.48
N GLN A 139 2.77 -8.45 -5.25
CA GLN A 139 1.65 -9.34 -4.91
C GLN A 139 1.85 -10.00 -3.55
N ILE A 140 3.04 -10.54 -3.29
CA ILE A 140 3.39 -11.15 -2.01
C ILE A 140 3.29 -10.11 -0.89
N SER A 141 3.81 -8.89 -1.10
CA SER A 141 3.77 -7.83 -0.09
C SER A 141 2.36 -7.40 0.27
N VAL A 142 1.46 -7.28 -0.73
CA VAL A 142 0.04 -7.03 -0.50
C VAL A 142 -0.58 -8.12 0.38
N ILE A 143 -0.33 -9.38 0.05
CA ILE A 143 -0.89 -10.52 0.81
C ILE A 143 -0.29 -10.59 2.22
N LEU A 144 1.01 -10.32 2.37
CA LEU A 144 1.67 -10.31 3.68
C LEU A 144 1.10 -9.23 4.60
N THR A 145 0.62 -8.10 4.07
CA THR A 145 -0.04 -7.07 4.89
C THR A 145 -1.25 -7.64 5.63
N TYR A 146 -2.09 -8.43 4.95
CA TYR A 146 -3.24 -9.09 5.59
C TYR A 146 -2.81 -10.23 6.52
N PHE A 147 -1.96 -11.11 6.02
CA PHE A 147 -1.52 -12.27 6.81
C PHE A 147 -0.87 -11.86 8.14
N TYR A 148 0.07 -10.91 8.09
CA TYR A 148 0.69 -10.40 9.32
C TYR A 148 -0.29 -9.62 10.20
N SER A 149 -1.29 -8.96 9.63
CA SER A 149 -2.37 -8.34 10.41
C SER A 149 -3.07 -9.39 11.28
N ALA A 150 -3.44 -10.55 10.72
CA ALA A 150 -4.06 -11.64 11.47
C ALA A 150 -3.12 -12.24 12.51
N VAL A 151 -1.85 -12.50 12.12
CA VAL A 151 -0.84 -13.05 13.03
C VAL A 151 -0.57 -12.12 14.22
N MET A 152 -0.45 -10.81 13.98
CA MET A 152 -0.22 -9.82 15.03
C MET A 152 -1.42 -9.65 15.95
N LYS A 153 -2.65 -9.76 15.44
CA LYS A 153 -3.86 -9.80 16.26
C LYS A 153 -3.84 -10.99 17.22
N TRP A 154 -3.41 -12.15 16.76
CA TRP A 154 -3.25 -13.33 17.59
C TRP A 154 -2.17 -13.13 18.65
N ILE A 155 -0.96 -12.74 18.26
CA ILE A 155 0.18 -12.56 19.17
C ILE A 155 -0.11 -11.49 20.22
N ALA A 156 -0.61 -10.33 19.80
CA ALA A 156 -0.84 -9.19 20.69
C ALA A 156 -1.98 -9.44 21.71
N SER A 157 -2.97 -10.26 21.34
CA SER A 157 -4.07 -10.62 22.27
C SER A 157 -3.77 -11.84 23.14
N GLY A 158 -2.64 -12.51 22.94
CA GLY A 158 -2.26 -13.74 23.62
C GLY A 158 -3.09 -14.97 23.22
N ASN A 159 -4.32 -14.77 22.76
CA ASN A 159 -5.21 -15.79 22.24
C ASN A 159 -6.13 -15.19 21.18
N ILE A 160 -6.32 -15.91 20.07
CA ILE A 160 -7.14 -15.47 18.94
C ILE A 160 -8.59 -15.15 19.33
N THR A 161 -9.15 -15.91 20.31
CA THR A 161 -10.51 -15.68 20.81
C THR A 161 -10.64 -14.38 21.59
N HIS A 162 -9.57 -13.90 22.20
CA HIS A 162 -9.57 -12.63 22.93
C HIS A 162 -9.69 -11.45 21.97
N TRP A 163 -9.10 -11.53 20.80
CA TRP A 163 -9.26 -10.49 19.80
C TRP A 163 -10.66 -10.50 19.16
N ALA A 164 -11.18 -11.70 18.82
CA ALA A 164 -12.45 -11.86 18.09
C ALA A 164 -13.67 -11.95 19.02
N ASN A 165 -13.70 -11.19 20.11
CA ASN A 165 -14.79 -11.15 21.09
C ASN A 165 -15.83 -10.04 20.86
N GLY A 166 -15.73 -9.29 19.79
CA GLY A 166 -16.61 -8.17 19.47
C GLY A 166 -16.12 -6.80 19.96
N ALA A 167 -15.30 -6.74 21.01
CA ALA A 167 -14.96 -5.48 21.69
C ALA A 167 -14.22 -4.49 20.76
N VAL A 168 -13.30 -4.96 19.93
CA VAL A 168 -12.51 -4.10 19.05
C VAL A 168 -13.38 -3.41 18.00
N ILE A 169 -14.31 -4.15 17.37
CA ILE A 169 -15.20 -3.56 16.37
C ILE A 169 -16.26 -2.64 17.02
N VAL A 170 -16.76 -3.00 18.20
CA VAL A 170 -17.65 -2.12 19.00
C VAL A 170 -16.94 -0.81 19.27
N TRP A 171 -15.71 -0.86 19.79
CA TRP A 171 -14.91 0.33 20.08
C TRP A 171 -14.66 1.17 18.82
N ALA A 172 -14.32 0.53 17.69
CA ALA A 172 -14.12 1.22 16.43
C ALA A 172 -15.39 1.92 15.93
N LEU A 173 -16.55 1.25 16.00
CA LEU A 173 -17.86 1.83 15.63
C LEU A 173 -18.25 2.98 16.54
N MET A 174 -18.04 2.87 17.84
CA MET A 174 -18.33 3.95 18.79
C MET A 174 -17.47 5.19 18.53
N ARG A 175 -16.19 4.99 18.20
CA ARG A 175 -15.24 6.09 18.03
C ARG A 175 -15.30 6.75 16.64
N ARG A 176 -15.52 5.96 15.59
CA ARG A 176 -15.38 6.39 14.19
C ARG A 176 -16.51 5.95 13.28
N GLY A 177 -17.48 5.19 13.81
CA GLY A 177 -18.57 4.64 13.02
C GLY A 177 -19.40 5.73 12.35
N ALA A 178 -19.69 5.56 11.06
CA ALA A 178 -20.71 6.32 10.38
C ALA A 178 -22.08 6.07 11.05
N GLU A 179 -23.02 7.00 10.99
CA GLU A 179 -24.30 6.88 11.69
C GLU A 179 -25.05 5.58 11.34
N TRP A 180 -25.07 5.21 10.06
CA TRP A 180 -25.67 3.95 9.62
C TRP A 180 -24.96 2.71 10.17
N SER A 181 -23.65 2.76 10.38
CA SER A 181 -22.86 1.61 10.86
C SER A 181 -22.99 1.41 12.37
N LYS A 182 -23.36 2.46 13.12
CA LYS A 182 -23.63 2.38 14.56
C LYS A 182 -24.85 1.50 14.87
N LEU A 183 -25.79 1.32 13.94
CA LEU A 183 -26.92 0.40 14.08
C LEU A 183 -26.48 -1.04 14.38
N PHE A 184 -25.28 -1.45 13.93
CA PHE A 184 -24.73 -2.77 14.22
C PHE A 184 -24.32 -2.95 15.69
N LEU A 185 -24.21 -1.88 16.47
CA LEU A 185 -23.93 -1.98 17.93
C LEU A 185 -25.04 -2.74 18.69
N GLU A 186 -26.26 -2.74 18.14
CA GLU A 186 -27.40 -3.49 18.70
C GLU A 186 -27.36 -4.99 18.33
N MET A 187 -26.37 -5.41 17.51
CA MET A 187 -26.25 -6.78 16.97
C MET A 187 -24.92 -7.43 17.37
N PRO A 188 -24.66 -7.69 18.67
CA PRO A 188 -23.34 -8.15 19.15
C PRO A 188 -22.89 -9.46 18.50
N GLY A 189 -23.80 -10.38 18.21
CA GLY A 189 -23.49 -11.64 17.52
C GLY A 189 -22.94 -11.41 16.10
N LEU A 190 -23.47 -10.42 15.36
CA LEU A 190 -23.00 -10.06 14.03
C LEU A 190 -21.60 -9.42 14.09
N LEU A 191 -21.33 -8.60 15.10
CA LEU A 191 -20.02 -7.97 15.29
C LEU A 191 -18.94 -9.02 15.61
N ILE A 192 -19.25 -10.00 16.47
CA ILE A 192 -18.36 -11.13 16.75
C ILE A 192 -18.12 -11.95 15.49
N ALA A 193 -19.18 -12.32 14.76
CA ALA A 193 -19.05 -13.06 13.50
C ALA A 193 -18.22 -12.29 12.46
N GLY A 194 -18.40 -10.98 12.35
CA GLY A 194 -17.61 -10.09 11.49
C GLY A 194 -16.13 -10.08 11.84
N GLN A 195 -15.76 -10.07 13.13
CA GLN A 195 -14.36 -10.16 13.54
C GLN A 195 -13.75 -11.53 13.21
N TRP A 196 -14.46 -12.63 13.45
CA TRP A 196 -14.00 -13.96 13.05
C TRP A 196 -13.84 -14.08 11.53
N ALA A 197 -14.78 -13.57 10.76
CA ALA A 197 -14.68 -13.53 9.30
C ALA A 197 -13.45 -12.72 8.86
N THR A 198 -13.20 -11.56 9.47
CA THR A 198 -12.01 -10.73 9.20
C THR A 198 -10.73 -11.51 9.45
N LEU A 199 -10.58 -12.14 10.62
CA LEU A 199 -9.42 -12.97 10.93
C LEU A 199 -9.24 -14.12 9.92
N ALA A 200 -10.33 -14.79 9.57
CA ALA A 200 -10.28 -15.93 8.67
C ALA A 200 -9.76 -15.54 7.28
N PHE A 201 -10.32 -14.51 6.64
CA PHE A 201 -9.87 -14.13 5.31
C PHE A 201 -8.50 -13.44 5.31
N GLU A 202 -8.13 -12.69 6.36
CA GLU A 202 -6.77 -12.16 6.51
C GLU A 202 -5.75 -13.30 6.65
N PHE A 203 -6.02 -14.28 7.50
CA PHE A 203 -5.14 -15.44 7.69
C PHE A 203 -5.04 -16.33 6.45
N LEU A 204 -6.15 -16.53 5.74
CA LEU A 204 -6.21 -17.32 4.51
C LEU A 204 -5.77 -16.56 3.26
N SER A 205 -5.47 -15.27 3.37
CA SER A 205 -5.07 -14.43 2.22
C SER A 205 -3.93 -15.01 1.35
N PRO A 206 -2.93 -15.77 1.88
CA PRO A 206 -1.89 -16.39 1.04
C PRO A 206 -2.41 -17.31 -0.06
N ILE A 207 -3.60 -17.87 0.10
CA ILE A 207 -4.22 -18.74 -0.91
C ILE A 207 -4.45 -17.97 -2.23
N VAL A 208 -4.71 -16.66 -2.15
CA VAL A 208 -4.93 -15.81 -3.33
C VAL A 208 -3.74 -15.80 -4.29
N LEU A 209 -2.51 -16.00 -3.79
CA LEU A 209 -1.31 -16.08 -4.62
C LEU A 209 -1.32 -17.26 -5.61
N PHE A 210 -2.16 -18.26 -5.39
CA PHE A 210 -2.31 -19.44 -6.23
C PHE A 210 -3.55 -19.37 -7.13
N PHE A 211 -4.43 -18.38 -6.94
CA PHE A 211 -5.64 -18.20 -7.75
C PHE A 211 -5.29 -17.74 -9.17
N LYS A 212 -6.13 -18.19 -10.12
CA LYS A 212 -6.05 -17.81 -11.54
C LYS A 212 -7.46 -17.54 -12.10
N GLY A 213 -7.51 -16.81 -13.22
CA GLY A 213 -8.77 -16.55 -13.93
C GLY A 213 -9.85 -15.94 -13.02
N ARG A 214 -11.07 -16.47 -13.08
CA ARG A 214 -12.23 -15.95 -12.34
C ARG A 214 -12.04 -15.91 -10.83
N TRP A 215 -11.31 -16.86 -10.27
CA TRP A 215 -11.05 -16.91 -8.82
C TRP A 215 -10.16 -15.78 -8.34
N LEU A 216 -9.15 -15.43 -9.14
CA LEU A 216 -8.30 -14.28 -8.86
C LEU A 216 -9.09 -12.97 -8.90
N TYR A 217 -9.93 -12.77 -9.94
CA TYR A 217 -10.77 -11.58 -10.03
C TYR A 217 -11.77 -11.51 -8.87
N GLY A 218 -12.38 -12.64 -8.51
CA GLY A 218 -13.26 -12.72 -7.34
C GLY A 218 -12.56 -12.30 -6.05
N ALA A 219 -11.33 -12.76 -5.82
CA ALA A 219 -10.55 -12.37 -4.67
C ALA A 219 -10.20 -10.87 -4.68
N VAL A 220 -9.76 -10.32 -5.82
CA VAL A 220 -9.49 -8.89 -5.95
C VAL A 220 -10.74 -8.07 -5.63
N ILE A 221 -11.89 -8.41 -6.21
CA ILE A 221 -13.16 -7.72 -5.95
C ILE A 221 -13.54 -7.82 -4.47
N PHE A 222 -13.40 -9.00 -3.87
CA PHE A 222 -13.67 -9.21 -2.44
C PHE A 222 -12.85 -8.26 -1.56
N PHE A 223 -11.53 -8.18 -1.76
CA PHE A 223 -10.69 -7.29 -0.97
C PHE A 223 -10.97 -5.81 -1.25
N MET A 224 -11.32 -5.44 -2.49
CA MET A 224 -11.74 -4.07 -2.81
C MET A 224 -13.03 -3.70 -2.07
N ILE A 225 -14.03 -4.59 -2.06
CA ILE A 225 -15.28 -4.37 -1.32
C ILE A 225 -15.00 -4.30 0.18
N PHE A 226 -14.15 -5.16 0.72
CA PHE A 226 -13.75 -5.11 2.13
C PHE A 226 -13.17 -3.75 2.51
N HIS A 227 -12.23 -3.20 1.72
CA HIS A 227 -11.66 -1.88 2.00
C HIS A 227 -12.67 -0.75 1.82
N LEU A 228 -13.51 -0.83 0.79
CA LEU A 228 -14.58 0.15 0.58
C LEU A 228 -15.56 0.16 1.77
N MET A 229 -15.97 -1.01 2.25
CA MET A 229 -16.87 -1.11 3.41
C MET A 229 -16.21 -0.62 4.69
N THR A 230 -14.92 -0.91 4.91
CA THR A 230 -14.17 -0.38 6.05
C THR A 230 -14.11 1.15 6.01
N TYR A 231 -13.88 1.73 4.83
CA TYR A 231 -13.88 3.17 4.65
C TYR A 231 -15.27 3.78 4.89
N LEU A 232 -16.31 3.23 4.28
CA LEU A 232 -17.68 3.74 4.43
C LEU A 232 -18.21 3.59 5.87
N ALA A 233 -17.83 2.50 6.56
CA ALA A 233 -18.31 2.23 7.90
C ALA A 233 -17.52 2.96 9.00
N LEU A 234 -16.20 3.11 8.83
CA LEU A 234 -15.29 3.57 9.89
C LEU A 234 -14.44 4.79 9.48
N GLY A 235 -14.52 5.25 8.24
CA GLY A 235 -13.64 6.31 7.72
C GLY A 235 -12.16 5.91 7.65
N ILE A 236 -11.85 4.61 7.70
CA ILE A 236 -10.48 4.10 7.65
C ILE A 236 -10.18 3.63 6.23
N HIS A 237 -9.23 4.26 5.58
CA HIS A 237 -8.77 3.86 4.26
C HIS A 237 -7.44 3.10 4.32
N PHE A 238 -7.22 2.26 3.31
CA PHE A 238 -5.99 1.49 3.10
C PHE A 238 -5.49 1.68 1.66
N LEU A 239 -5.62 2.91 1.14
CA LEU A 239 -5.34 3.24 -0.26
C LEU A 239 -3.93 2.84 -0.72
N PRO A 240 -2.84 2.97 0.09
CA PRO A 240 -1.51 2.51 -0.30
C PRO A 240 -1.44 1.01 -0.59
N THR A 241 -2.15 0.18 0.17
CA THR A 241 -2.29 -1.25 -0.13
C THR A 241 -3.22 -1.50 -1.31
N VAL A 242 -4.34 -0.76 -1.39
CA VAL A 242 -5.36 -0.91 -2.44
C VAL A 242 -4.79 -0.70 -3.84
N ILE A 243 -3.98 0.36 -4.06
CA ILE A 243 -3.38 0.60 -5.37
C ILE A 243 -2.45 -0.54 -5.80
N CYS A 244 -1.79 -1.21 -4.85
CA CYS A 244 -0.89 -2.32 -5.14
C CYS A 244 -1.61 -3.59 -5.61
N TRP A 245 -2.93 -3.73 -5.39
CA TRP A 245 -3.73 -4.79 -6.00
C TRP A 245 -3.74 -4.74 -7.53
N ALA A 246 -3.45 -3.62 -8.13
CA ALA A 246 -3.27 -3.50 -9.57
C ALA A 246 -2.17 -4.43 -10.12
N ALA A 247 -1.20 -4.85 -9.30
CA ALA A 247 -0.19 -5.84 -9.69
C ALA A 247 -0.77 -7.23 -10.00
N PHE A 248 -1.99 -7.54 -9.54
CA PHE A 248 -2.69 -8.81 -9.84
C PHE A 248 -3.43 -8.77 -11.18
N LEU A 249 -3.69 -7.58 -11.73
CA LEU A 249 -4.52 -7.40 -12.91
C LEU A 249 -3.70 -7.43 -14.21
N PRO A 250 -4.29 -7.91 -15.32
CA PRO A 250 -3.66 -7.88 -16.63
C PRO A 250 -3.75 -6.49 -17.27
N LEU A 251 -3.02 -5.52 -16.70
CA LEU A 251 -3.09 -4.10 -17.07
C LEU A 251 -2.75 -3.85 -18.55
N GLU A 252 -1.95 -4.72 -19.18
CA GLU A 252 -1.65 -4.65 -20.61
C GLU A 252 -2.89 -4.71 -21.51
N LYS A 253 -4.01 -5.23 -21.00
CA LYS A 253 -5.29 -5.24 -21.72
C LYS A 253 -5.96 -3.87 -21.83
N LEU A 254 -5.51 -2.91 -21.02
CA LEU A 254 -5.98 -1.51 -21.10
C LEU A 254 -5.39 -0.77 -22.31
N ILE A 255 -4.36 -1.32 -22.96
CA ILE A 255 -3.74 -0.71 -24.14
C ILE A 255 -4.60 -0.99 -25.37
N PRO A 256 -5.07 0.05 -26.12
CA PRO A 256 -5.81 -0.14 -27.34
C PRO A 256 -5.01 -0.93 -28.37
N LYS A 257 -5.67 -1.90 -29.06
CA LYS A 257 -5.03 -2.75 -30.07
C LYS A 257 -4.35 -1.95 -31.21
N ARG A 258 -4.81 -0.73 -31.50
CA ARG A 258 -4.23 0.16 -32.54
C ARG A 258 -2.79 0.58 -32.23
N CYS A 259 -2.41 0.69 -30.96
CA CYS A 259 -1.03 1.03 -30.55
C CYS A 259 -0.08 -0.19 -30.57
N ALA A 260 -0.60 -1.39 -30.67
CA ALA A 260 0.19 -2.63 -30.74
C ALA A 260 0.53 -3.04 -32.18
N ALA A 261 -0.13 -2.49 -33.19
CA ALA A 261 -0.01 -2.89 -34.59
C ALA A 261 0.92 -2.01 -35.45
N SER A 262 1.57 -0.98 -34.87
CA SER A 262 2.54 -0.12 -35.57
C SER A 262 3.98 -0.57 -35.30
N GLN A 263 4.25 -1.85 -35.59
CA GLN A 263 5.62 -2.41 -35.65
C GLN A 263 5.92 -2.86 -37.06
#